data_608ef54b2e0b3f41dcf1c812dc485198
#
_entry.id   608ef54b2e0b3f41dcf1c812dc485198
#
_cell.length_a   1.000
_cell.length_b   1.000
_cell.length_c   1.000
_cell.angle_alpha   90.00
_cell.angle_beta   90.00
_cell.angle_gamma   90.00
#
_symmetry.space_group_name_H-M   'P 1'
#
loop_
_entity.id
_entity.type
_entity.pdbx_description
1 polymer ?
#
loop_
_entity_poly.entity_id
_entity_poly.type
_entity_poly.pdbx_seq_one_letter_code
_entity_poly.pdbx_strand_id
1 'polypeptide(L)'
;MTLFYDARGNIYGVVSPASLRSKGIDLPESAALAAQTRDRWATSAIARECDWGSTPRPAGAKAHRSDGLLVGPFQAEPPFDLLIVNTDGSLAERSGNGLTIFAQALTDQGLMTGASELRVHHDKSDALTPVPTRVEPAVHEQVAGFWLELGFPAFGPMAVGAQAVGRTMLGATELSHVSALAVINPQWATSQFVRVGNPHCVTLVEHVSALPDNAQMQQPALFEPLKAIAFAPPAGGGEPCVAGINLQWAARQPGNRVIARVFERGEGPTASSGTSASAVACAAWRAGWVESGEVAVVMPGGIAPVRLHAQGETLLSVSLFGAAQPQA
;
A
#
# COMPACT_ATOMS: atom_id res chain seq x y z
N MET A 1 14.79 14.84 -16.06
CA MET A 1 13.85 14.05 -16.89
C MET A 1 13.15 13.09 -15.94
N THR A 2 11.83 12.85 -16.12
CA THR A 2 11.07 11.89 -15.31
C THR A 2 11.20 10.52 -15.94
N LEU A 3 11.56 9.52 -15.12
CA LEU A 3 11.66 8.12 -15.52
C LEU A 3 10.43 7.40 -14.99
N PHE A 4 9.83 6.52 -15.79
CA PHE A 4 8.66 5.75 -15.39
C PHE A 4 9.04 4.30 -15.14
N TYR A 5 8.47 3.74 -14.07
CA TYR A 5 8.68 2.35 -13.67
C TYR A 5 7.34 1.71 -13.35
N ASP A 6 7.28 0.41 -13.56
CA ASP A 6 6.15 -0.45 -13.21
C ASP A 6 6.54 -1.42 -12.10
N ALA A 7 5.70 -1.51 -11.08
CA ALA A 7 5.72 -2.55 -10.08
C ALA A 7 4.34 -3.19 -9.99
N ARG A 8 4.19 -4.35 -10.62
CA ARG A 8 2.93 -5.14 -10.64
C ARG A 8 1.72 -4.38 -11.18
N GLY A 9 1.90 -3.62 -12.25
CA GLY A 9 0.85 -2.83 -12.90
C GLY A 9 0.58 -1.49 -12.23
N ASN A 10 1.36 -1.12 -11.20
CA ASN A 10 1.32 0.19 -10.57
C ASN A 10 2.50 1.01 -11.10
N ILE A 11 2.21 2.08 -11.80
CA ILE A 11 3.19 2.90 -12.51
C ILE A 11 3.44 4.20 -11.75
N TYR A 12 4.71 4.52 -11.48
CA TYR A 12 5.09 5.82 -10.94
C TYR A 12 6.15 6.50 -11.80
N GLY A 13 6.04 7.82 -11.92
CA GLY A 13 7.14 8.66 -12.38
C GLY A 13 8.13 8.91 -11.25
N VAL A 14 9.43 8.81 -11.52
CA VAL A 14 10.49 9.18 -10.58
C VAL A 14 11.19 10.43 -11.09
N VAL A 15 11.25 11.47 -10.26
CA VAL A 15 11.83 12.76 -10.64
C VAL A 15 12.64 13.37 -9.49
N SER A 16 13.81 13.91 -9.81
CA SER A 16 14.61 14.62 -8.82
C SER A 16 14.01 15.99 -8.48
N PRO A 17 14.17 16.47 -7.22
CA PRO A 17 13.76 17.81 -6.82
C PRO A 17 14.36 18.92 -7.71
N ALA A 18 15.64 18.77 -8.08
CA ALA A 18 16.33 19.71 -8.96
C ALA A 18 15.66 19.80 -10.36
N SER A 19 15.21 18.66 -10.91
CA SER A 19 14.51 18.62 -12.19
C SER A 19 13.15 19.35 -12.12
N LEU A 20 12.40 19.22 -11.04
CA LEU A 20 11.15 19.95 -10.87
C LEU A 20 11.37 21.47 -10.76
N ARG A 21 12.35 21.87 -9.93
CA ARG A 21 12.73 23.29 -9.79
C ARG A 21 13.18 23.90 -11.11
N SER A 22 14.00 23.18 -11.90
CA SER A 22 14.43 23.67 -13.22
C SER A 22 13.29 23.87 -14.22
N LYS A 23 12.17 23.21 -13.98
CA LYS A 23 10.92 23.35 -14.76
C LYS A 23 9.98 24.43 -14.20
N GLY A 24 10.42 25.21 -13.19
CA GLY A 24 9.63 26.28 -12.59
C GLY A 24 8.62 25.84 -11.53
N ILE A 25 8.75 24.63 -11.00
CA ILE A 25 7.94 24.17 -9.86
C ILE A 25 8.56 24.74 -8.57
N ASP A 26 7.76 25.41 -7.76
CA ASP A 26 8.18 26.03 -6.48
C ASP A 26 8.33 24.95 -5.38
N LEU A 27 9.29 24.05 -5.59
CA LEU A 27 9.58 22.92 -4.69
C LEU A 27 10.68 23.31 -3.69
N PRO A 28 10.41 23.25 -2.36
CA PRO A 28 11.43 23.50 -1.32
C PRO A 28 12.63 22.58 -1.39
N GLU A 29 13.74 23.01 -0.75
CA GLU A 29 15.01 22.26 -0.72
C GLU A 29 14.93 20.99 0.11
N SER A 30 14.18 20.98 1.22
CA SER A 30 14.04 19.80 2.08
C SER A 30 12.71 19.08 1.85
N ALA A 31 12.72 17.75 1.96
CA ALA A 31 11.54 16.92 1.83
C ALA A 31 10.47 17.27 2.89
N ALA A 32 10.90 17.59 4.12
CA ALA A 32 9.99 17.97 5.20
C ALA A 32 9.21 19.25 4.88
N LEU A 33 9.91 20.30 4.41
CA LEU A 33 9.26 21.55 4.03
C LEU A 33 8.39 21.38 2.78
N ALA A 34 8.85 20.58 1.81
CA ALA A 34 8.09 20.25 0.62
C ALA A 34 6.77 19.54 0.97
N ALA A 35 6.80 18.60 1.93
CA ALA A 35 5.59 17.95 2.43
C ALA A 35 4.61 18.95 3.06
N GLN A 36 5.10 19.83 3.93
CA GLN A 36 4.28 20.83 4.63
C GLN A 36 3.63 21.88 3.68
N THR A 37 4.27 22.13 2.55
CA THR A 37 3.84 23.13 1.58
C THR A 37 3.32 22.54 0.27
N ARG A 38 2.89 21.27 0.29
CA ARG A 38 2.48 20.52 -0.92
C ARG A 38 1.46 21.24 -1.79
N ASP A 39 0.55 21.99 -1.19
CA ASP A 39 -0.51 22.71 -1.90
C ASP A 39 0.04 23.76 -2.89
N ARG A 40 1.29 24.19 -2.73
CA ARG A 40 1.94 25.18 -3.62
C ARG A 40 2.49 24.55 -4.89
N TRP A 41 2.83 23.26 -4.87
CA TRP A 41 3.61 22.66 -5.94
C TRP A 41 3.08 21.31 -6.45
N ALA A 42 2.43 20.48 -5.61
CA ALA A 42 2.15 19.09 -5.95
C ALA A 42 1.24 18.93 -7.17
N THR A 43 0.12 19.68 -7.23
CA THR A 43 -0.81 19.62 -8.36
C THR A 43 -0.12 20.04 -9.67
N SER A 44 0.74 21.08 -9.63
CA SER A 44 1.49 21.53 -10.82
C SER A 44 2.53 20.48 -11.25
N ALA A 45 3.17 19.79 -10.28
CA ALA A 45 4.11 18.70 -10.58
C ALA A 45 3.39 17.52 -11.23
N ILE A 46 2.24 17.08 -10.70
CA ILE A 46 1.41 16.02 -11.28
C ILE A 46 0.97 16.36 -12.70
N ALA A 47 0.40 17.57 -12.92
CA ALA A 47 -0.05 18.00 -14.24
C ALA A 47 1.11 18.03 -15.26
N ARG A 48 2.32 18.36 -14.81
CA ARG A 48 3.48 18.46 -15.70
C ARG A 48 4.17 17.13 -16.00
N GLU A 49 4.24 16.24 -15.02
CA GLU A 49 5.04 15.01 -15.11
C GLU A 49 4.19 13.75 -15.35
N CYS A 50 2.93 13.73 -14.90
CA CYS A 50 2.06 12.57 -15.00
C CYS A 50 0.98 12.67 -16.09
N ASP A 51 0.84 13.81 -16.74
CA ASP A 51 -0.08 13.99 -17.88
C ASP A 51 0.45 13.25 -19.12
N TRP A 52 -0.45 12.86 -20.00
CA TRP A 52 -0.14 12.25 -21.30
C TRP A 52 0.58 13.23 -22.24
N GLY A 53 0.49 14.54 -21.99
CA GLY A 53 1.13 15.60 -22.78
C GLY A 53 0.74 15.53 -24.26
N SER A 54 1.74 15.50 -25.14
CA SER A 54 1.53 15.34 -26.60
C SER A 54 1.27 13.90 -27.03
N THR A 55 1.44 12.90 -26.14
CA THR A 55 1.16 11.49 -26.44
C THR A 55 -0.35 11.26 -26.37
N PRO A 56 -1.00 10.75 -27.44
CA PRO A 56 -2.43 10.46 -27.38
C PRO A 56 -2.74 9.45 -26.25
N ARG A 57 -3.71 9.78 -25.42
CA ARG A 57 -4.17 8.86 -24.37
C ARG A 57 -4.78 7.62 -25.01
N PRO A 58 -4.29 6.40 -24.70
CA PRO A 58 -4.89 5.16 -25.22
C PRO A 58 -6.35 5.02 -24.76
N ALA A 59 -7.18 4.41 -25.61
CA ALA A 59 -8.57 4.13 -25.24
C ALA A 59 -8.62 3.24 -24.00
N GLY A 60 -9.42 3.63 -22.99
CA GLY A 60 -9.54 2.92 -21.71
C GLY A 60 -8.38 3.16 -20.72
N ALA A 61 -7.35 3.95 -21.08
CA ALA A 61 -6.29 4.29 -20.14
C ALA A 61 -6.77 5.24 -19.02
N LYS A 62 -6.05 5.21 -17.88
CA LYS A 62 -6.28 6.13 -16.75
C LYS A 62 -6.13 7.61 -17.18
N ALA A 63 -6.68 8.54 -16.39
CA ALA A 63 -6.59 9.98 -16.67
C ALA A 63 -5.14 10.45 -16.77
N HIS A 64 -4.27 9.93 -15.93
CA HIS A 64 -2.83 10.17 -15.96
C HIS A 64 -2.08 8.95 -16.50
N ARG A 65 -0.87 9.14 -17.04
CA ARG A 65 -0.01 8.05 -17.53
C ARG A 65 0.64 7.24 -16.41
N SER A 66 0.55 7.71 -15.15
CA SER A 66 1.05 7.05 -13.96
C SER A 66 0.07 7.19 -12.80
N ASP A 67 0.22 6.34 -11.78
CA ASP A 67 -0.59 6.33 -10.56
C ASP A 67 -0.11 7.39 -9.55
N GLY A 68 1.01 8.04 -9.84
CA GLY A 68 1.57 9.11 -9.02
C GLY A 68 3.01 9.44 -9.42
N LEU A 69 3.62 10.28 -8.58
CA LEU A 69 4.97 10.79 -8.77
C LEU A 69 5.80 10.55 -7.49
N LEU A 70 6.99 10.01 -7.65
CA LEU A 70 7.99 9.86 -6.59
C LEU A 70 9.00 11.02 -6.76
N VAL A 71 8.97 11.95 -5.83
CA VAL A 71 9.87 13.10 -5.84
C VAL A 71 11.04 12.84 -4.89
N GLY A 72 12.24 12.71 -5.44
CA GLY A 72 13.45 12.40 -4.69
C GLY A 72 14.57 11.83 -5.57
N PRO A 73 15.73 11.49 -4.97
CA PRO A 73 16.08 11.77 -3.58
C PRO A 73 16.36 13.27 -3.36
N PHE A 74 16.12 13.74 -2.13
CA PHE A 74 16.45 15.12 -1.76
C PHE A 74 17.92 15.29 -1.39
N GLN A 75 18.65 14.21 -1.16
CA GLN A 75 20.10 14.16 -0.90
C GLN A 75 20.74 12.97 -1.65
N ALA A 76 22.02 13.08 -1.93
CA ALA A 76 22.76 12.07 -2.70
C ALA A 76 23.17 10.84 -1.88
N GLU A 77 23.19 10.94 -0.56
CA GLU A 77 23.64 9.89 0.35
C GLU A 77 22.46 9.38 1.20
N PRO A 78 22.46 8.08 1.61
CA PRO A 78 21.43 7.56 2.51
C PRO A 78 21.51 8.24 3.92
N PRO A 79 20.37 8.30 4.63
CA PRO A 79 19.04 7.85 4.21
C PRO A 79 18.46 8.73 3.11
N PHE A 80 17.72 8.13 2.17
CA PHE A 80 17.16 8.86 1.04
C PHE A 80 15.75 9.37 1.35
N ASP A 81 15.58 10.67 1.38
CA ASP A 81 14.28 11.32 1.58
C ASP A 81 13.51 11.43 0.26
N LEU A 82 12.21 11.11 0.33
CA LEU A 82 11.30 11.21 -0.82
C LEU A 82 9.90 11.62 -0.40
N LEU A 83 9.12 12.03 -1.40
CA LEU A 83 7.68 12.24 -1.33
C LEU A 83 6.97 11.30 -2.31
N ILE A 84 5.85 10.72 -1.90
CA ILE A 84 4.96 9.94 -2.76
C ILE A 84 3.73 10.80 -3.01
N VAL A 85 3.59 11.32 -4.22
CA VAL A 85 2.53 12.24 -4.61
C VAL A 85 1.49 11.50 -5.43
N ASN A 86 0.26 11.42 -4.94
CA ASN A 86 -0.88 10.87 -5.66
C ASN A 86 -1.31 11.80 -6.81
N THR A 87 -2.08 11.28 -7.76
CA THR A 87 -2.53 12.06 -8.93
C THR A 87 -3.46 13.23 -8.58
N ASP A 88 -4.06 13.24 -7.40
CA ASP A 88 -4.84 14.37 -6.86
C ASP A 88 -3.99 15.43 -6.15
N GLY A 89 -2.66 15.24 -6.10
CA GLY A 89 -1.72 16.10 -5.39
C GLY A 89 -1.58 15.82 -3.89
N SER A 90 -2.32 14.89 -3.33
CA SER A 90 -2.14 14.47 -1.93
C SER A 90 -0.87 13.65 -1.74
N LEU A 91 -0.35 13.60 -0.50
CA LEU A 91 0.81 12.78 -0.17
C LEU A 91 0.37 11.47 0.46
N ALA A 92 0.97 10.37 0.01
CA ALA A 92 0.83 9.07 0.64
C ALA A 92 1.86 8.90 1.79
N GLU A 93 1.43 8.27 2.87
CA GLU A 93 2.32 7.93 4.00
C GLU A 93 3.31 6.82 3.63
N ARG A 94 2.87 5.87 2.83
CA ARG A 94 3.66 4.73 2.36
C ARG A 94 3.00 4.07 1.16
N SER A 95 3.82 3.60 0.22
CA SER A 95 3.41 2.72 -0.87
C SER A 95 4.47 1.64 -1.08
N GLY A 96 4.10 0.37 -0.94
CA GLY A 96 5.03 -0.74 -1.18
C GLY A 96 5.59 -0.72 -2.61
N ASN A 97 4.72 -0.56 -3.61
CA ASN A 97 5.12 -0.46 -5.02
C ASN A 97 5.94 0.81 -5.28
N GLY A 98 5.53 1.96 -4.72
CA GLY A 98 6.28 3.21 -4.84
C GLY A 98 7.69 3.12 -4.27
N LEU A 99 7.86 2.53 -3.08
CA LEU A 99 9.18 2.32 -2.47
C LEU A 99 10.04 1.33 -3.27
N THR A 100 9.44 0.26 -3.81
CA THR A 100 10.15 -0.68 -4.70
C THR A 100 10.64 0.02 -5.96
N ILE A 101 9.78 0.82 -6.60
CA ILE A 101 10.12 1.61 -7.79
C ILE A 101 11.24 2.62 -7.47
N PHE A 102 11.13 3.31 -6.33
CA PHE A 102 12.15 4.28 -5.95
C PHE A 102 13.50 3.65 -5.69
N ALA A 103 13.53 2.49 -5.00
CA ALA A 103 14.75 1.71 -4.78
C ALA A 103 15.37 1.25 -6.11
N GLN A 104 14.56 0.78 -7.06
CA GLN A 104 15.03 0.41 -8.39
C GLN A 104 15.63 1.62 -9.13
N ALA A 105 14.95 2.75 -9.11
CA ALA A 105 15.44 3.97 -9.74
C ALA A 105 16.76 4.48 -9.13
N LEU A 106 16.93 4.38 -7.81
CA LEU A 106 18.20 4.70 -7.14
C LEU A 106 19.34 3.73 -7.53
N THR A 107 19.01 2.43 -7.67
CA THR A 107 19.94 1.41 -8.10
C THR A 107 20.39 1.66 -9.54
N ASP A 108 19.46 1.93 -10.45
CA ASP A 108 19.76 2.23 -11.86
C ASP A 108 20.59 3.50 -12.04
N GLN A 109 20.45 4.46 -11.12
CA GLN A 109 21.25 5.69 -11.08
C GLN A 109 22.60 5.50 -10.36
N GLY A 110 22.90 4.32 -9.82
CA GLY A 110 24.13 4.03 -9.06
C GLY A 110 24.19 4.70 -7.68
N LEU A 111 23.09 5.24 -7.17
CA LEU A 111 23.01 5.88 -5.86
C LEU A 111 22.84 4.86 -4.72
N MET A 112 22.21 3.73 -5.01
CA MET A 112 22.02 2.64 -4.05
C MET A 112 22.69 1.37 -4.52
N THR A 113 23.71 0.90 -3.78
CA THR A 113 24.49 -0.30 -4.10
C THR A 113 24.29 -1.45 -3.11
N GLY A 114 23.54 -1.24 -2.05
CA GLY A 114 23.27 -2.19 -0.97
C GLY A 114 22.05 -1.81 -0.15
N ALA A 115 21.92 -2.41 1.02
CA ALA A 115 20.83 -2.07 1.94
C ALA A 115 20.88 -0.59 2.31
N SER A 116 19.73 0.08 2.24
CA SER A 116 19.59 1.52 2.49
C SER A 116 18.29 1.81 3.22
N GLU A 117 18.18 3.01 3.80
CA GLU A 117 16.96 3.52 4.39
C GLU A 117 16.33 4.56 3.46
N LEU A 118 15.05 4.36 3.13
CA LEU A 118 14.18 5.32 2.46
C LEU A 118 13.29 5.98 3.50
N ARG A 119 13.12 7.30 3.44
CA ARG A 119 12.27 8.06 4.37
C ARG A 119 11.19 8.82 3.60
N VAL A 120 9.93 8.38 3.75
CA VAL A 120 8.79 9.04 3.12
C VAL A 120 8.30 10.17 4.00
N HIS A 121 8.31 11.39 3.48
CA HIS A 121 7.73 12.56 4.13
C HIS A 121 6.29 12.79 3.67
N HIS A 122 5.41 13.16 4.58
CA HIS A 122 4.00 13.47 4.32
C HIS A 122 3.46 14.56 5.26
N ASP A 123 2.25 15.04 5.01
CA ASP A 123 1.58 16.12 5.74
C ASP A 123 0.46 15.65 6.68
N LYS A 124 0.36 14.33 6.94
CA LYS A 124 -0.69 13.78 7.84
C LYS A 124 -0.34 14.09 9.29
N SER A 125 -1.30 14.68 10.02
CA SER A 125 -1.13 15.08 11.43
C SER A 125 -1.26 13.93 12.43
N ASP A 126 -1.85 12.81 12.01
CA ASP A 126 -2.15 11.63 12.84
C ASP A 126 -1.12 10.50 12.67
N ALA A 127 -0.07 10.73 11.88
CA ALA A 127 0.98 9.76 11.61
C ALA A 127 2.38 10.39 11.74
N LEU A 128 3.36 9.55 12.08
CA LEU A 128 4.75 9.99 12.16
C LEU A 128 5.31 10.29 10.77
N THR A 129 6.03 11.39 10.64
CA THR A 129 6.75 11.78 9.44
C THR A 129 8.18 12.22 9.80
N PRO A 130 9.24 11.78 9.07
CA PRO A 130 9.18 10.83 7.96
C PRO A 130 8.93 9.40 8.41
N VAL A 131 8.40 8.57 7.49
CA VAL A 131 8.21 7.13 7.69
C VAL A 131 9.43 6.38 7.16
N PRO A 132 10.29 5.81 8.01
CA PRO A 132 11.47 5.08 7.57
C PRO A 132 11.08 3.69 7.04
N THR A 133 11.81 3.23 6.03
CA THR A 133 11.71 1.88 5.49
C THR A 133 13.11 1.41 5.08
N ARG A 134 13.62 0.37 5.74
CA ARG A 134 14.83 -0.31 5.30
C ARG A 134 14.52 -1.10 4.04
N VAL A 135 15.35 -0.95 3.03
CA VAL A 135 15.26 -1.61 1.74
C VAL A 135 16.53 -2.37 1.49
N GLU A 136 16.43 -3.65 1.11
CA GLU A 136 17.56 -4.53 0.87
C GLU A 136 17.44 -5.20 -0.50
N PRO A 137 18.40 -5.03 -1.41
CA PRO A 137 18.45 -5.73 -2.69
C PRO A 137 18.46 -7.25 -2.48
N ALA A 138 17.67 -7.97 -3.25
CA ALA A 138 17.58 -9.43 -3.15
C ALA A 138 17.15 -10.06 -4.48
N VAL A 139 17.39 -11.37 -4.59
CA VAL A 139 16.81 -12.19 -5.66
C VAL A 139 15.85 -13.18 -4.99
N HIS A 140 14.59 -13.17 -5.42
CA HIS A 140 13.56 -14.09 -4.97
C HIS A 140 12.97 -14.83 -6.17
N GLU A 141 13.00 -16.16 -6.16
CA GLU A 141 12.53 -17.00 -7.29
C GLU A 141 13.05 -16.53 -8.67
N GLN A 142 14.34 -16.20 -8.74
CA GLN A 142 15.06 -15.69 -9.92
C GLN A 142 14.67 -14.27 -10.36
N VAL A 143 13.82 -13.56 -9.60
CA VAL A 143 13.46 -12.18 -9.84
C VAL A 143 14.31 -11.27 -8.96
N ALA A 144 15.08 -10.38 -9.58
CA ALA A 144 15.79 -9.32 -8.85
C ALA A 144 14.80 -8.27 -8.34
N GLY A 145 14.97 -7.82 -7.11
CA GLY A 145 14.08 -6.86 -6.45
C GLY A 145 14.58 -6.50 -5.07
N PHE A 146 13.66 -6.17 -4.18
CA PHE A 146 13.99 -5.64 -2.86
C PHE A 146 13.08 -6.22 -1.78
N TRP A 147 13.64 -6.54 -0.62
CA TRP A 147 12.89 -6.67 0.61
C TRP A 147 12.73 -5.30 1.26
N LEU A 148 11.48 -4.91 1.50
CA LEU A 148 11.11 -3.68 2.19
C LEU A 148 10.66 -4.03 3.61
N GLU A 149 11.36 -3.54 4.63
CA GLU A 149 10.97 -3.72 6.02
C GLU A 149 9.88 -2.72 6.40
N LEU A 150 8.65 -3.21 6.56
CA LEU A 150 7.50 -2.37 6.87
C LEU A 150 7.34 -2.10 8.38
N GLY A 151 8.22 -2.66 9.19
CA GLY A 151 8.26 -2.45 10.63
C GLY A 151 7.29 -3.35 11.40
N PHE A 152 6.98 -2.93 12.62
CA PHE A 152 6.15 -3.66 13.57
C PHE A 152 4.66 -3.52 13.22
N PRO A 153 3.92 -4.63 13.03
CA PRO A 153 2.48 -4.57 12.82
C PRO A 153 1.75 -4.39 14.15
N ALA A 154 0.78 -3.49 14.18
CA ALA A 154 -0.12 -3.34 15.32
C ALA A 154 -1.49 -3.97 15.01
N PHE A 155 -2.11 -4.60 16.01
CA PHE A 155 -3.34 -5.36 15.87
C PHE A 155 -4.49 -4.79 16.68
N GLY A 156 -5.70 -5.03 16.21
CA GLY A 156 -6.95 -4.71 16.89
C GLY A 156 -7.56 -3.37 16.48
N PRO A 157 -8.81 -3.11 16.91
CA PRO A 157 -9.54 -1.91 16.50
C PRO A 157 -8.81 -0.61 16.84
N MET A 158 -8.19 -0.53 18.02
CA MET A 158 -7.46 0.66 18.49
C MET A 158 -6.29 1.01 17.57
N ALA A 159 -5.60 0.00 17.00
CA ALA A 159 -4.46 0.23 16.12
C ALA A 159 -4.82 0.98 14.82
N VAL A 160 -6.06 0.89 14.40
CA VAL A 160 -6.56 1.52 13.15
C VAL A 160 -7.58 2.62 13.41
N GLY A 161 -7.90 2.92 14.67
CA GLY A 161 -8.93 3.90 15.05
C GLY A 161 -10.35 3.43 14.76
N ALA A 162 -10.58 2.11 14.69
CA ALA A 162 -11.91 1.55 14.48
C ALA A 162 -12.76 1.65 15.74
N GLN A 163 -14.03 1.99 15.55
CA GLN A 163 -15.05 2.15 16.60
C GLN A 163 -16.28 1.28 16.32
N ALA A 164 -17.08 1.05 17.35
CA ALA A 164 -18.37 0.34 17.24
C ALA A 164 -18.26 -1.07 16.60
N VAL A 165 -17.16 -1.79 16.85
CA VAL A 165 -16.95 -3.16 16.37
C VAL A 165 -17.22 -4.16 17.50
N GLY A 166 -17.92 -5.23 17.17
CA GLY A 166 -18.17 -6.36 18.07
C GLY A 166 -16.96 -7.27 18.18
N ARG A 167 -17.08 -8.30 19.03
CA ARG A 167 -16.08 -9.36 19.17
C ARG A 167 -16.62 -10.67 18.63
N THR A 168 -15.77 -11.49 18.07
CA THR A 168 -16.07 -12.83 17.61
C THR A 168 -14.86 -13.72 17.80
N MET A 169 -15.02 -15.03 17.62
CA MET A 169 -13.96 -16.01 17.76
C MET A 169 -13.76 -16.77 16.44
N LEU A 170 -12.49 -16.99 16.08
CA LEU A 170 -12.10 -17.93 15.04
C LEU A 170 -11.14 -18.96 15.69
N GLY A 171 -11.68 -20.17 15.98
CA GLY A 171 -10.98 -21.11 16.85
C GLY A 171 -10.71 -20.51 18.24
N ALA A 172 -9.46 -20.46 18.67
CA ALA A 172 -9.05 -19.85 19.94
C ALA A 172 -8.69 -18.35 19.84
N THR A 173 -8.70 -17.77 18.64
CA THR A 173 -8.28 -16.38 18.40
C THR A 173 -9.47 -15.44 18.49
N GLU A 174 -9.39 -14.42 19.36
CA GLU A 174 -10.36 -13.34 19.41
C GLU A 174 -10.15 -12.39 18.23
N LEU A 175 -11.21 -12.14 17.48
CA LEU A 175 -11.26 -11.28 16.31
C LEU A 175 -12.40 -10.25 16.45
N SER A 176 -12.53 -9.38 15.48
CA SER A 176 -13.59 -8.37 15.45
C SER A 176 -14.76 -8.81 14.58
N HIS A 177 -15.96 -8.52 15.05
CA HIS A 177 -17.20 -8.61 14.26
C HIS A 177 -17.49 -7.26 13.64
N VAL A 178 -17.44 -7.17 12.30
CA VAL A 178 -17.72 -5.93 11.55
C VAL A 178 -19.13 -6.02 10.96
N SER A 179 -20.10 -5.44 11.65
CA SER A 179 -21.53 -5.54 11.28
C SER A 179 -21.82 -5.03 9.87
N ALA A 180 -21.15 -3.95 9.44
CA ALA A 180 -21.33 -3.40 8.10
C ALA A 180 -20.94 -4.40 6.99
N LEU A 181 -19.87 -5.18 7.19
CA LEU A 181 -19.46 -6.23 6.26
C LEU A 181 -20.38 -7.44 6.35
N ALA A 182 -20.83 -7.82 7.57
CA ALA A 182 -21.75 -8.92 7.79
C ALA A 182 -23.15 -8.68 7.13
N VAL A 183 -23.59 -7.44 7.05
CA VAL A 183 -24.83 -7.06 6.33
C VAL A 183 -24.69 -7.27 4.82
N ILE A 184 -23.51 -7.00 4.24
CA ILE A 184 -23.26 -7.23 2.81
C ILE A 184 -23.21 -8.73 2.52
N ASN A 185 -22.47 -9.47 3.34
CA ASN A 185 -22.35 -10.92 3.26
C ASN A 185 -22.12 -11.50 4.67
N PRO A 186 -23.00 -12.38 5.19
CA PRO A 186 -22.84 -12.97 6.52
C PRO A 186 -21.49 -13.70 6.72
N GLN A 187 -20.88 -14.21 5.65
CA GLN A 187 -19.55 -14.84 5.70
C GLN A 187 -18.40 -13.82 5.90
N TRP A 188 -18.67 -12.51 5.84
CA TRP A 188 -17.69 -11.44 6.03
C TRP A 188 -17.73 -10.83 7.44
N ALA A 189 -18.34 -11.51 8.37
CA ALA A 189 -18.50 -11.02 9.73
C ALA A 189 -17.21 -10.94 10.54
N THR A 190 -16.22 -11.80 10.22
CA THR A 190 -15.03 -12.03 11.05
C THR A 190 -13.81 -11.35 10.46
N SER A 191 -13.28 -10.36 11.18
CA SER A 191 -12.16 -9.55 10.68
C SER A 191 -11.06 -9.37 11.73
N GLN A 192 -9.82 -9.27 11.25
CA GLN A 192 -8.67 -8.80 12.01
C GLN A 192 -8.29 -7.40 11.54
N PHE A 193 -8.25 -6.44 12.47
CA PHE A 193 -7.67 -5.14 12.19
C PHE A 193 -6.15 -5.19 12.33
N VAL A 194 -5.45 -4.63 11.34
CA VAL A 194 -3.99 -4.60 11.28
C VAL A 194 -3.53 -3.23 10.78
N ARG A 195 -2.57 -2.62 11.47
CA ARG A 195 -1.85 -1.45 10.95
C ARG A 195 -0.45 -1.89 10.53
N VAL A 196 -0.16 -1.82 9.24
CA VAL A 196 1.16 -1.98 8.63
C VAL A 196 1.37 -0.80 7.67
N GLY A 197 1.89 0.31 8.20
CA GLY A 197 1.80 1.62 7.56
C GLY A 197 0.34 2.10 7.55
N ASN A 198 -0.43 1.68 6.57
CA ASN A 198 -1.85 1.99 6.42
C ASN A 198 -2.75 1.17 7.35
N PRO A 199 -3.99 1.65 7.64
CA PRO A 199 -5.00 0.87 8.35
C PRO A 199 -5.65 -0.17 7.43
N HIS A 200 -5.81 -1.40 7.93
CA HIS A 200 -6.36 -2.54 7.21
C HIS A 200 -7.42 -3.28 8.05
N CYS A 201 -8.50 -3.70 7.39
CA CYS A 201 -9.52 -4.60 7.92
C CYS A 201 -9.49 -5.89 7.09
N VAL A 202 -8.89 -6.94 7.64
CA VAL A 202 -8.72 -8.24 6.96
C VAL A 202 -9.83 -9.18 7.40
N THR A 203 -10.79 -9.41 6.53
CA THR A 203 -11.88 -10.38 6.73
C THR A 203 -11.38 -11.78 6.42
N LEU A 204 -11.46 -12.66 7.41
CA LEU A 204 -11.03 -14.05 7.30
C LEU A 204 -12.22 -14.93 6.93
N VAL A 205 -12.17 -15.57 5.77
CA VAL A 205 -13.25 -16.43 5.27
C VAL A 205 -12.80 -17.89 5.22
N GLU A 206 -13.70 -18.81 5.53
CA GLU A 206 -13.37 -20.25 5.60
C GLU A 206 -13.14 -20.86 4.21
N HIS A 207 -13.86 -20.36 3.20
CA HIS A 207 -13.83 -20.90 1.84
C HIS A 207 -13.46 -19.84 0.81
N VAL A 208 -12.68 -20.23 -0.20
CA VAL A 208 -12.28 -19.38 -1.32
C VAL A 208 -13.51 -18.82 -2.08
N SER A 209 -14.61 -19.57 -2.11
CA SER A 209 -15.87 -19.14 -2.74
C SER A 209 -16.55 -17.96 -2.03
N ALA A 210 -16.14 -17.64 -0.81
CA ALA A 210 -16.63 -16.47 -0.07
C ALA A 210 -15.80 -15.19 -0.35
N LEU A 211 -14.69 -15.31 -1.09
CA LEU A 211 -13.92 -14.14 -1.53
C LEU A 211 -14.72 -13.37 -2.59
N PRO A 212 -14.81 -12.04 -2.51
CA PRO A 212 -15.42 -11.25 -3.58
C PRO A 212 -14.54 -11.32 -4.84
N ASP A 213 -15.18 -11.31 -6.01
CA ASP A 213 -14.48 -11.15 -7.29
C ASP A 213 -14.23 -9.66 -7.57
N ASN A 214 -13.07 -9.31 -8.18
CA ASN A 214 -12.76 -7.92 -8.51
C ASN A 214 -13.80 -7.31 -9.47
N ALA A 215 -14.30 -8.08 -10.45
CA ALA A 215 -15.33 -7.60 -11.34
C ALA A 215 -16.67 -7.37 -10.61
N GLN A 216 -17.02 -8.23 -9.64
CA GLN A 216 -18.20 -8.01 -8.78
C GLN A 216 -18.03 -6.77 -7.91
N MET A 217 -16.85 -6.54 -7.32
CA MET A 217 -16.57 -5.35 -6.51
C MET A 217 -16.61 -4.05 -7.31
N GLN A 218 -16.47 -4.10 -8.64
CA GLN A 218 -16.65 -2.94 -9.52
C GLN A 218 -18.11 -2.65 -9.87
N GLN A 219 -19.03 -3.59 -9.63
CA GLN A 219 -20.44 -3.35 -9.87
C GLN A 219 -21.05 -2.44 -8.78
N PRO A 220 -21.90 -1.48 -9.15
CA PRO A 220 -22.47 -0.51 -8.19
C PRO A 220 -23.12 -1.17 -6.97
N ALA A 221 -23.77 -2.32 -7.15
CA ALA A 221 -24.43 -3.05 -6.08
C ALA A 221 -23.50 -3.50 -4.94
N LEU A 222 -22.22 -3.75 -5.24
CA LEU A 222 -21.21 -4.12 -4.25
C LEU A 222 -20.22 -2.97 -4.00
N PHE A 223 -19.89 -2.20 -5.03
CA PHE A 223 -18.94 -1.08 -4.94
C PHE A 223 -19.40 -0.03 -3.92
N GLU A 224 -20.64 0.44 -3.99
CA GLU A 224 -21.14 1.52 -3.13
C GLU A 224 -21.21 1.13 -1.64
N PRO A 225 -21.70 -0.06 -1.24
CA PRO A 225 -21.60 -0.51 0.15
C PRO A 225 -20.16 -0.64 0.65
N LEU A 226 -19.23 -1.18 -0.17
CA LEU A 226 -17.82 -1.29 0.22
C LEU A 226 -17.14 0.07 0.32
N LYS A 227 -17.42 0.98 -0.61
CA LYS A 227 -16.94 2.36 -0.58
C LYS A 227 -17.41 3.09 0.68
N ALA A 228 -18.67 2.89 1.09
CA ALA A 228 -19.20 3.49 2.32
C ALA A 228 -18.38 3.09 3.56
N ILE A 229 -17.82 1.87 3.60
CA ILE A 229 -16.97 1.37 4.69
C ILE A 229 -15.51 1.80 4.52
N ALA A 230 -14.99 1.70 3.28
CA ALA A 230 -13.56 1.87 3.01
C ALA A 230 -13.13 3.34 2.98
N PHE A 231 -13.95 4.23 2.47
CA PHE A 231 -13.56 5.62 2.22
C PHE A 231 -13.86 6.51 3.42
N ALA A 232 -13.04 7.54 3.59
CA ALA A 232 -13.34 8.61 4.55
C ALA A 232 -14.51 9.50 4.06
N PRO A 233 -15.25 10.15 4.97
CA PRO A 233 -16.22 11.18 4.58
C PRO A 233 -15.56 12.32 3.78
N PRO A 234 -16.28 12.96 2.84
CA PRO A 234 -17.70 12.74 2.51
C PRO A 234 -17.95 11.59 1.52
N ALA A 235 -16.89 10.95 1.00
CA ALA A 235 -17.02 9.88 0.00
C ALA A 235 -17.49 8.55 0.60
N GLY A 236 -17.21 8.31 1.89
CA GLY A 236 -17.64 7.15 2.67
C GLY A 236 -18.42 7.53 3.92
N GLY A 237 -18.83 6.53 4.70
CA GLY A 237 -19.63 6.69 5.91
C GLY A 237 -18.85 7.01 7.19
N GLY A 238 -17.53 6.78 7.19
CA GLY A 238 -16.67 6.97 8.37
C GLY A 238 -16.75 5.85 9.41
N GLU A 239 -17.45 4.75 9.13
CA GLU A 239 -17.54 3.57 10.00
C GLU A 239 -16.96 2.33 9.30
N PRO A 240 -16.19 1.49 10.02
CA PRO A 240 -15.81 1.59 11.41
C PRO A 240 -14.68 2.59 11.70
N CYS A 241 -14.06 3.18 10.66
CA CYS A 241 -12.93 4.09 10.80
C CYS A 241 -13.25 5.44 10.14
N VAL A 242 -13.19 6.52 10.91
CA VAL A 242 -13.47 7.88 10.40
C VAL A 242 -12.52 8.27 9.26
N ALA A 243 -11.25 7.87 9.32
CA ALA A 243 -10.26 8.13 8.26
C ALA A 243 -10.38 7.18 7.06
N GLY A 244 -11.38 6.29 7.06
CA GLY A 244 -11.48 5.18 6.11
C GLY A 244 -10.47 4.08 6.38
N ILE A 245 -10.60 2.94 5.70
CA ILE A 245 -9.78 1.75 5.91
C ILE A 245 -9.67 0.91 4.64
N ASN A 246 -8.51 0.31 4.39
CA ASN A 246 -8.37 -0.68 3.33
C ASN A 246 -9.08 -1.99 3.74
N LEU A 247 -9.90 -2.55 2.88
CA LEU A 247 -10.60 -3.81 3.09
C LEU A 247 -9.86 -4.95 2.36
N GLN A 248 -9.69 -6.06 3.05
CA GLN A 248 -9.15 -7.30 2.47
C GLN A 248 -10.04 -8.48 2.85
N TRP A 249 -10.11 -9.47 1.98
CA TRP A 249 -10.68 -10.78 2.26
C TRP A 249 -9.58 -11.80 2.05
N ALA A 250 -9.45 -12.73 2.99
CA ALA A 250 -8.40 -13.74 2.97
C ALA A 250 -8.98 -15.13 3.23
N ALA A 251 -8.55 -16.12 2.45
CA ALA A 251 -8.87 -17.52 2.63
C ALA A 251 -7.58 -18.35 2.71
N ARG A 252 -7.55 -19.35 3.63
CA ARG A 252 -6.41 -20.22 3.82
C ARG A 252 -6.18 -21.09 2.59
N GLN A 253 -4.90 -21.33 2.29
CA GLN A 253 -4.44 -22.27 1.28
C GLN A 253 -3.47 -23.28 1.92
N PRO A 254 -3.25 -24.47 1.32
CA PRO A 254 -2.21 -25.40 1.79
C PRO A 254 -0.81 -24.77 1.76
N GLY A 255 0.01 -25.16 2.71
CA GLY A 255 1.34 -24.59 2.91
C GLY A 255 1.28 -23.20 3.55
N ASN A 256 2.39 -22.45 3.50
CA ASN A 256 2.47 -21.11 4.05
C ASN A 256 1.92 -20.07 3.04
N ARG A 257 0.64 -20.22 2.69
CA ARG A 257 0.00 -19.52 1.58
C ARG A 257 -1.41 -19.06 1.92
N VAL A 258 -1.78 -17.87 1.42
CA VAL A 258 -3.11 -17.25 1.58
C VAL A 258 -3.56 -16.66 0.25
N ILE A 259 -4.82 -16.89 -0.13
CA ILE A 259 -5.42 -16.17 -1.27
C ILE A 259 -6.20 -14.95 -0.75
N ALA A 260 -6.05 -13.80 -1.42
CA ALA A 260 -6.64 -12.56 -0.96
C ALA A 260 -7.32 -11.75 -2.08
N ARG A 261 -8.24 -10.87 -1.67
CA ARG A 261 -8.83 -9.81 -2.49
C ARG A 261 -8.72 -8.50 -1.73
N VAL A 262 -8.70 -7.40 -2.47
CA VAL A 262 -8.42 -6.08 -1.92
C VAL A 262 -9.39 -5.05 -2.48
N PHE A 263 -9.91 -4.21 -1.60
CA PHE A 263 -10.62 -2.97 -1.92
C PHE A 263 -9.93 -1.84 -1.17
N GLU A 264 -9.18 -1.01 -1.88
CA GLU A 264 -8.35 0.02 -1.27
C GLU A 264 -9.14 1.30 -0.96
N ARG A 265 -8.77 1.92 0.14
CA ARG A 265 -9.26 3.24 0.55
C ARG A 265 -8.87 4.28 -0.50
N GLY A 266 -9.89 4.90 -1.13
CA GLY A 266 -9.70 5.94 -2.14
C GLY A 266 -9.64 5.45 -3.59
N GLU A 267 -9.38 4.15 -3.82
CA GLU A 267 -9.26 3.59 -5.18
C GLU A 267 -10.35 2.55 -5.50
N GLY A 268 -10.76 1.74 -4.52
CA GLY A 268 -11.66 0.62 -4.75
C GLY A 268 -10.91 -0.70 -5.00
N PRO A 269 -11.47 -1.64 -5.80
CA PRO A 269 -10.88 -2.96 -6.01
C PRO A 269 -9.61 -2.86 -6.85
N THR A 270 -8.49 -3.39 -6.31
CA THR A 270 -7.18 -3.43 -6.97
C THR A 270 -6.72 -4.87 -7.18
N ALA A 271 -5.89 -5.08 -8.19
CA ALA A 271 -5.33 -6.40 -8.50
C ALA A 271 -4.16 -6.77 -7.57
N SER A 272 -3.45 -5.77 -7.02
CA SER A 272 -2.26 -5.96 -6.19
C SER A 272 -2.05 -4.77 -5.27
N SER A 273 -1.71 -5.05 -4.01
CA SER A 273 -1.32 -4.04 -3.01
C SER A 273 -0.35 -4.65 -2.01
N GLY A 274 0.84 -4.05 -1.91
CA GLY A 274 1.91 -4.59 -1.06
C GLY A 274 1.60 -4.50 0.43
N THR A 275 1.09 -3.36 0.90
CA THR A 275 0.71 -3.19 2.32
C THR A 275 -0.49 -4.04 2.68
N SER A 276 -1.46 -4.21 1.76
CA SER A 276 -2.59 -5.11 1.93
C SER A 276 -2.15 -6.58 2.02
N ALA A 277 -1.20 -7.02 1.17
CA ALA A 277 -0.61 -8.35 1.27
C ALA A 277 0.06 -8.58 2.62
N SER A 278 0.82 -7.59 3.11
CA SER A 278 1.48 -7.64 4.40
C SER A 278 0.47 -7.73 5.55
N ALA A 279 -0.60 -6.95 5.51
CA ALA A 279 -1.68 -7.01 6.50
C ALA A 279 -2.40 -8.37 6.49
N VAL A 280 -2.65 -8.93 5.29
CA VAL A 280 -3.24 -10.27 5.12
C VAL A 280 -2.34 -11.35 5.73
N ALA A 281 -1.03 -11.32 5.47
CA ALA A 281 -0.08 -12.28 6.05
C ALA A 281 -0.05 -12.18 7.58
N CYS A 282 -0.04 -10.96 8.14
CA CYS A 282 -0.09 -10.72 9.58
C CYS A 282 -1.39 -11.25 10.21
N ALA A 283 -2.54 -11.00 9.59
CA ALA A 283 -3.83 -11.47 10.06
C ALA A 283 -3.93 -13.00 10.02
N ALA A 284 -3.45 -13.62 8.93
CA ALA A 284 -3.42 -15.07 8.76
C ALA A 284 -2.49 -15.74 9.79
N TRP A 285 -1.34 -15.15 10.09
CA TRP A 285 -0.44 -15.64 11.13
C TRP A 285 -1.11 -15.58 12.50
N ARG A 286 -1.73 -14.47 12.85
CA ARG A 286 -2.43 -14.33 14.14
C ARG A 286 -3.61 -15.32 14.28
N ALA A 287 -4.25 -15.69 13.17
CA ALA A 287 -5.29 -16.72 13.12
C ALA A 287 -4.76 -18.16 13.11
N GLY A 288 -3.44 -18.37 13.14
CA GLY A 288 -2.81 -19.69 13.07
C GLY A 288 -2.95 -20.36 11.69
N TRP A 289 -3.18 -19.60 10.64
CA TRP A 289 -3.33 -20.12 9.28
C TRP A 289 -2.00 -20.31 8.57
N VAL A 290 -1.01 -19.48 8.91
CA VAL A 290 0.35 -19.50 8.38
C VAL A 290 1.36 -19.42 9.53
N GLU A 291 2.56 -19.90 9.27
CA GLU A 291 3.68 -19.84 10.20
C GLU A 291 4.52 -18.57 9.94
N SER A 292 5.43 -18.25 10.87
CA SER A 292 6.47 -17.24 10.65
C SER A 292 7.42 -17.66 9.51
N GLY A 293 8.16 -16.71 8.98
CA GLY A 293 8.97 -16.90 7.78
C GLY A 293 8.26 -16.35 6.54
N GLU A 294 8.51 -16.98 5.40
CA GLU A 294 7.97 -16.49 4.13
C GLU A 294 6.55 -17.02 3.87
N VAL A 295 5.65 -16.09 3.60
CA VAL A 295 4.24 -16.32 3.29
C VAL A 295 3.94 -15.84 1.87
N ALA A 296 3.34 -16.72 1.06
CA ALA A 296 2.89 -16.36 -0.29
C ALA A 296 1.45 -15.82 -0.25
N VAL A 297 1.27 -14.52 -0.43
CA VAL A 297 -0.07 -13.92 -0.54
C VAL A 297 -0.47 -13.82 -2.01
N VAL A 298 -1.48 -14.61 -2.40
CA VAL A 298 -1.95 -14.71 -3.79
C VAL A 298 -3.08 -13.72 -4.02
N MET A 299 -2.86 -12.77 -4.90
CA MET A 299 -3.84 -11.75 -5.31
C MET A 299 -4.09 -11.86 -6.82
N PRO A 300 -5.13 -11.20 -7.37
CA PRO A 300 -5.40 -11.23 -8.80
C PRO A 300 -4.20 -10.80 -9.67
N GLY A 301 -3.39 -9.86 -9.21
CA GLY A 301 -2.19 -9.37 -9.89
C GLY A 301 -0.92 -10.21 -9.66
N GLY A 302 -1.03 -11.37 -9.00
CA GLY A 302 0.08 -12.28 -8.76
C GLY A 302 0.39 -12.54 -7.29
N ILE A 303 1.51 -13.19 -7.04
CA ILE A 303 1.97 -13.52 -5.68
C ILE A 303 2.77 -12.34 -5.10
N ALA A 304 2.44 -11.95 -3.88
CA ALA A 304 3.23 -11.04 -3.07
C ALA A 304 3.95 -11.84 -1.97
N PRO A 305 5.27 -12.05 -2.05
CA PRO A 305 6.04 -12.65 -0.98
C PRO A 305 6.13 -11.70 0.21
N VAL A 306 5.78 -12.21 1.40
CA VAL A 306 5.83 -11.47 2.66
C VAL A 306 6.64 -12.29 3.66
N ARG A 307 7.59 -11.68 4.36
CA ARG A 307 8.30 -12.31 5.48
C ARG A 307 7.78 -11.83 6.80
N LEU A 308 7.42 -12.78 7.65
CA LEU A 308 6.97 -12.55 9.02
C LEU A 308 8.10 -12.94 9.99
N HIS A 309 8.62 -11.95 10.70
CA HIS A 309 9.67 -12.14 11.70
C HIS A 309 9.03 -12.21 13.09
N ALA A 310 8.87 -13.42 13.62
CA ALA A 310 8.24 -13.64 14.91
C ALA A 310 9.22 -14.22 15.95
N GLN A 311 8.97 -13.91 17.21
CA GLN A 311 9.61 -14.55 18.36
C GLN A 311 8.51 -15.05 19.30
N GLY A 312 8.33 -16.36 19.35
CA GLY A 312 7.18 -16.96 20.04
C GLY A 312 5.87 -16.48 19.43
N GLU A 313 4.98 -15.97 20.27
CA GLU A 313 3.67 -15.43 19.87
C GLU A 313 3.69 -13.94 19.49
N THR A 314 4.88 -13.34 19.39
CA THR A 314 5.03 -11.91 19.06
C THR A 314 5.61 -11.76 17.66
N LEU A 315 4.90 -11.03 16.81
CA LEU A 315 5.38 -10.63 15.48
C LEU A 315 6.19 -9.36 15.60
N LEU A 316 7.50 -9.45 15.35
CA LEU A 316 8.46 -8.36 15.56
C LEU A 316 8.56 -7.41 14.37
N SER A 317 8.49 -7.95 13.16
CA SER A 317 8.46 -7.12 11.94
C SER A 317 7.86 -7.89 10.77
N VAL A 318 7.51 -7.16 9.74
CA VAL A 318 7.04 -7.70 8.46
C VAL A 318 7.82 -7.07 7.32
N SER A 319 8.25 -7.89 6.36
CA SER A 319 8.91 -7.43 5.14
C SER A 319 8.15 -7.89 3.91
N LEU A 320 8.11 -7.02 2.89
CA LEU A 320 7.47 -7.27 1.61
C LEU A 320 8.54 -7.36 0.52
N PHE A 321 8.48 -8.38 -0.34
CA PHE A 321 9.29 -8.41 -1.55
C PHE A 321 8.58 -7.69 -2.70
N GLY A 322 9.29 -6.78 -3.34
CA GLY A 322 8.86 -6.08 -4.54
C GLY A 322 9.94 -6.08 -5.62
N ALA A 323 9.51 -6.13 -6.87
CA ALA A 323 10.34 -5.91 -8.05
C ALA A 323 9.71 -4.83 -8.92
N ALA A 324 10.53 -4.03 -9.57
CA ALA A 324 10.10 -3.00 -10.49
C ALA A 324 10.97 -3.03 -11.75
N GLN A 325 10.42 -2.53 -12.85
CA GLN A 325 11.12 -2.45 -14.11
C GLN A 325 10.87 -1.10 -14.80
N PRO A 326 11.85 -0.54 -15.50
CA PRO A 326 11.66 0.65 -16.29
C PRO A 326 10.56 0.45 -17.34
N GLN A 327 9.74 1.48 -17.55
CA GLN A 327 8.85 1.55 -18.69
C GLN A 327 9.53 2.24 -19.86
N ALA A 328 9.41 1.66 -21.03
CA ALA A 328 9.94 2.20 -22.28
C ALA A 328 9.22 3.49 -22.74
#